data_ff9be407443462cb2fb09ec16f8e20aa
#
_entry.id   ff9be407443462cb2fb09ec16f8e20aa
#
_cell.length_a   1.000
_cell.length_b   1.000
_cell.length_c   1.000
_cell.angle_alpha   90.00
_cell.angle_beta   90.00
_cell.angle_gamma   90.00
#
_symmetry.space_group_name_H-M   'P 1'
#
loop_
_entity.id
_entity.type
_entity.pdbx_description
1 polymer ?
#
loop_
_entity_poly.entity_id
_entity_poly.type
_entity_poly.pdbx_seq_one_letter_code
_entity_poly.pdbx_strand_id
1 'polypeptide(L)'
;MLSPALVLGAPAHDYMGQYDRCLRDAGATNNTSVMACSDAVSAAAKREINQLYAKIHARLSSEFPADADKLEQAQKAWIVYRNGHCDLAGAHVGSPMYGYCPMLLNINRADELRQLAGD
;
A
#
# COMPACT_ATOMS: atom_id res chain seq x y z
N MET A 1 -28.59 -10.80 -19.76
CA MET A 1 -28.09 -10.81 -19.44
C MET A 1 -26.98 -10.66 -19.43
N LEU A 2 -26.27 -10.40 -19.30
CA LEU A 2 -25.23 -10.36 -19.36
C LEU A 2 -24.48 -9.96 -18.46
N SER A 3 -23.74 -10.16 -18.16
CA SER A 3 -23.00 -10.07 -17.39
C SER A 3 -22.05 -9.28 -17.44
N PRO A 4 -21.87 -8.67 -17.08
CA PRO A 4 -21.10 -7.75 -17.15
C PRO A 4 -19.94 -7.94 -16.56
N ALA A 5 -19.98 -8.47 -16.00
CA ALA A 5 -19.04 -8.66 -15.37
C ALA A 5 -17.83 -8.58 -15.93
N LEU A 6 -17.77 -8.70 -16.64
CA LEU A 6 -16.82 -8.71 -17.25
C LEU A 6 -16.00 -7.83 -16.92
N VAL A 7 -16.05 -7.30 -16.30
CA VAL A 7 -15.40 -6.48 -15.91
C VAL A 7 -14.21 -6.76 -15.90
N LEU A 8 -13.76 -6.99 -16.56
CA LEU A 8 -12.69 -7.17 -16.77
C LEU A 8 -11.71 -6.27 -16.45
N GLY A 9 -11.64 -5.29 -16.09
CA GLY A 9 -10.58 -4.43 -15.71
C GLY A 9 -9.76 -5.05 -14.59
N ALA A 10 -8.56 -4.56 -14.34
CA ALA A 10 -7.75 -5.02 -13.24
C ALA A 10 -8.48 -4.79 -11.93
N PRO A 11 -8.33 -5.68 -10.94
CA PRO A 11 -8.88 -5.45 -9.62
C PRO A 11 -8.40 -4.12 -9.04
N ALA A 12 -9.25 -3.47 -8.26
CA ALA A 12 -8.91 -2.19 -7.63
C ALA A 12 -7.66 -2.28 -6.76
N HIS A 13 -7.34 -3.49 -6.26
CA HIS A 13 -6.21 -3.73 -5.37
C HIS A 13 -5.02 -4.37 -6.07
N ASP A 14 -5.02 -4.39 -7.39
CA ASP A 14 -3.90 -4.98 -8.15
C ASP A 14 -2.78 -3.96 -8.30
N TYR A 15 -2.16 -3.62 -7.17
CA TYR A 15 -1.11 -2.61 -7.15
C TYR A 15 0.14 -3.04 -7.93
N MET A 16 0.54 -4.30 -7.82
CA MET A 16 1.70 -4.76 -8.57
C MET A 16 1.44 -4.77 -10.07
N GLY A 17 0.21 -5.08 -10.48
CA GLY A 17 -0.18 -4.96 -11.87
C GLY A 17 -0.13 -3.50 -12.35
N GLN A 18 -0.55 -2.57 -11.50
CA GLN A 18 -0.45 -1.15 -11.81
C GLN A 18 1.00 -0.72 -11.97
N TYR A 19 1.88 -1.18 -11.09
CA TYR A 19 3.30 -0.91 -11.17
C TYR A 19 3.91 -1.45 -12.46
N ASP A 20 3.60 -2.70 -12.80
CA ASP A 20 4.12 -3.33 -14.02
C ASP A 20 3.65 -2.58 -15.28
N ARG A 21 2.40 -2.16 -15.32
CA ARG A 21 1.87 -1.37 -16.45
C ARG A 21 2.55 -0.02 -16.54
N CYS A 22 2.79 0.61 -15.40
CA CYS A 22 3.50 1.89 -15.36
C CYS A 22 4.91 1.76 -15.95
N LEU A 23 5.63 0.71 -15.59
CA LEU A 23 6.97 0.47 -16.14
C LEU A 23 6.93 0.22 -17.65
N ARG A 24 5.95 -0.56 -18.11
CA ARG A 24 5.79 -0.79 -19.57
C ARG A 24 5.52 0.50 -20.31
N ASP A 25 4.64 1.34 -19.75
CA ASP A 25 4.30 2.62 -20.37
C ASP A 25 5.48 3.58 -20.38
N ALA A 26 6.36 3.49 -19.39
CA ALA A 26 7.57 4.30 -19.34
C ALA A 26 8.60 3.90 -20.40
N GLY A 27 8.53 2.67 -20.91
CA GLY A 27 9.38 2.18 -21.98
C GLY A 27 10.72 1.66 -21.53
N ALA A 28 11.30 2.18 -20.47
CA ALA A 28 12.60 1.76 -19.96
C ALA A 28 12.49 1.55 -18.45
N THR A 29 13.21 0.54 -17.97
CA THR A 29 13.31 0.28 -16.53
C THR A 29 14.65 0.82 -16.04
N ASN A 30 14.61 1.91 -15.31
CA ASN A 30 15.79 2.56 -14.74
C ASN A 30 15.38 3.23 -13.43
N ASN A 31 16.35 3.86 -12.75
CA ASN A 31 16.05 4.50 -11.46
C ASN A 31 14.91 5.51 -11.56
N THR A 32 14.85 6.28 -12.64
CA THR A 32 13.82 7.30 -12.82
C THR A 32 12.44 6.67 -12.94
N SER A 33 12.27 5.66 -13.81
CA SER A 33 10.97 5.01 -14.01
C SER A 33 10.56 4.21 -12.79
N VAL A 34 11.51 3.52 -12.13
CA VAL A 34 11.20 2.78 -10.90
C VAL A 34 10.72 3.73 -9.81
N MET A 35 11.37 4.88 -9.62
CA MET A 35 10.94 5.84 -8.62
C MET A 35 9.56 6.42 -8.95
N ALA A 36 9.35 6.83 -10.19
CA ALA A 36 8.08 7.42 -10.58
C ALA A 36 6.93 6.43 -10.43
N CYS A 37 7.11 5.21 -10.90
CA CYS A 37 6.06 4.19 -10.82
C CYS A 37 5.83 3.71 -9.39
N SER A 38 6.91 3.55 -8.61
CA SER A 38 6.79 3.19 -7.20
C SER A 38 6.03 4.26 -6.42
N ASP A 39 6.37 5.53 -6.65
CA ASP A 39 5.73 6.63 -5.93
C ASP A 39 4.23 6.71 -6.26
N ALA A 40 3.87 6.52 -7.53
CA ALA A 40 2.47 6.57 -7.94
C ALA A 40 1.64 5.45 -7.30
N VAL A 41 2.16 4.23 -7.33
CA VAL A 41 1.47 3.07 -6.75
C VAL A 41 1.46 3.17 -5.22
N SER A 42 2.56 3.61 -4.63
CA SER A 42 2.66 3.83 -3.19
C SER A 42 1.62 4.84 -2.72
N ALA A 43 1.44 5.92 -3.46
CA ALA A 43 0.42 6.94 -3.12
C ALA A 43 -0.99 6.34 -3.13
N ALA A 44 -1.29 5.50 -4.13
CA ALA A 44 -2.60 4.84 -4.20
C ALA A 44 -2.81 3.90 -3.03
N ALA A 45 -1.80 3.09 -2.68
CA ALA A 45 -1.88 2.18 -1.55
C ALA A 45 -2.05 2.95 -0.23
N LYS A 46 -1.34 4.08 -0.07
CA LYS A 46 -1.48 4.91 1.14
C LYS A 46 -2.88 5.50 1.28
N ARG A 47 -3.51 5.89 0.17
CA ARG A 47 -4.88 6.38 0.23
C ARG A 47 -5.82 5.28 0.73
N GLU A 48 -5.65 4.07 0.26
CA GLU A 48 -6.45 2.94 0.73
C GLU A 48 -6.18 2.66 2.22
N ILE A 49 -4.91 2.66 2.62
CA ILE A 49 -4.55 2.49 4.04
C ILE A 49 -5.30 3.49 4.91
N ASN A 50 -5.30 4.76 4.52
CA ASN A 50 -5.95 5.80 5.30
C ASN A 50 -7.47 5.61 5.38
N GLN A 51 -8.09 5.22 4.28
CA GLN A 51 -9.53 4.95 4.25
C GLN A 51 -9.90 3.76 5.12
N LEU A 52 -9.14 2.68 5.01
CA LEU A 52 -9.38 1.48 5.80
C LEU A 52 -9.12 1.73 7.29
N TYR A 53 -8.05 2.43 7.61
CA TYR A 53 -7.75 2.78 9.00
C TYR A 53 -8.91 3.56 9.62
N ALA A 54 -9.41 4.57 8.93
CA ALA A 54 -10.51 5.38 9.45
C ALA A 54 -11.77 4.53 9.69
N LYS A 55 -12.08 3.64 8.75
CA LYS A 55 -13.23 2.74 8.85
C LYS A 55 -13.10 1.79 10.04
N ILE A 56 -11.95 1.15 10.16
CA ILE A 56 -11.70 0.18 11.23
C ILE A 56 -11.69 0.90 12.59
N HIS A 57 -11.00 2.03 12.66
CA HIS A 57 -10.89 2.80 13.91
C HIS A 57 -12.26 3.25 14.41
N ALA A 58 -13.12 3.72 13.50
CA ALA A 58 -14.47 4.15 13.87
C ALA A 58 -15.29 2.99 14.46
N ARG A 59 -15.22 1.83 13.80
CA ARG A 59 -15.95 0.65 14.31
C ARG A 59 -15.43 0.20 15.68
N LEU A 60 -14.10 0.13 15.81
CA LEU A 60 -13.50 -0.32 17.07
C LEU A 60 -13.77 0.68 18.19
N SER A 61 -13.70 1.98 17.89
CA SER A 61 -13.98 3.00 18.90
C SER A 61 -15.38 2.86 19.49
N SER A 62 -16.33 2.45 18.67
CA SER A 62 -17.71 2.27 19.11
C SER A 62 -17.92 0.96 19.88
N GLU A 63 -17.28 -0.13 19.42
CA GLU A 63 -17.58 -1.47 19.91
C GLU A 63 -16.51 -2.04 20.83
N PHE A 64 -15.24 -1.68 20.59
CA PHE A 64 -14.11 -2.23 21.32
C PHE A 64 -13.03 -1.16 21.51
N PRO A 65 -13.28 -0.16 22.39
CA PRO A 65 -12.39 1.01 22.50
C PRO A 65 -10.93 0.66 22.77
N ALA A 66 -10.65 -0.37 23.56
CA ALA A 66 -9.26 -0.77 23.82
C ALA A 66 -8.57 -1.28 22.55
N ASP A 67 -9.32 -1.88 21.65
CA ASP A 67 -8.77 -2.34 20.37
C ASP A 67 -8.53 -1.16 19.42
N ALA A 68 -9.33 -0.10 19.51
CA ALA A 68 -9.06 1.12 18.76
C ALA A 68 -7.70 1.70 19.13
N ASP A 69 -7.38 1.73 20.44
CA ASP A 69 -6.07 2.19 20.91
C ASP A 69 -4.95 1.29 20.42
N LYS A 70 -5.19 -0.01 20.41
CA LYS A 70 -4.21 -0.99 19.91
C LYS A 70 -3.96 -0.81 18.42
N LEU A 71 -5.00 -0.59 17.65
CA LEU A 71 -4.86 -0.30 16.22
C LEU A 71 -4.01 0.94 15.99
N GLU A 72 -4.26 1.99 16.75
CA GLU A 72 -3.52 3.24 16.64
C GLU A 72 -2.05 3.03 16.93
N GLN A 73 -1.73 2.31 18.02
CA GLN A 73 -0.35 2.01 18.37
C GLN A 73 0.34 1.15 17.31
N ALA A 74 -0.37 0.14 16.80
CA ALA A 74 0.17 -0.74 15.77
C ALA A 74 0.47 0.03 14.49
N GLN A 75 -0.42 0.94 14.10
CA GLN A 75 -0.22 1.74 12.89
C GLN A 75 0.98 2.66 13.03
N LYS A 76 1.14 3.30 14.17
CA LYS A 76 2.31 4.15 14.43
C LYS A 76 3.61 3.35 14.38
N ALA A 77 3.63 2.18 14.99
CA ALA A 77 4.80 1.31 14.98
C ALA A 77 5.14 0.85 13.57
N TRP A 78 4.11 0.53 12.77
CA TRP A 78 4.30 0.12 11.39
C TRP A 78 4.94 1.24 10.55
N ILE A 79 4.50 2.48 10.73
CA ILE A 79 5.08 3.62 10.01
C ILE A 79 6.56 3.78 10.34
N VAL A 80 6.92 3.65 11.62
CA VAL A 80 8.32 3.72 12.05
C VAL A 80 9.13 2.60 11.42
N TYR A 81 8.62 1.39 11.45
CA TYR A 81 9.27 0.24 10.82
C TYR A 81 9.47 0.46 9.33
N ARG A 82 8.40 0.85 8.62
CA ARG A 82 8.48 1.08 7.17
C ARG A 82 9.56 2.09 6.82
N ASN A 83 9.56 3.23 7.51
CA ASN A 83 10.50 4.29 7.20
C ASN A 83 11.94 3.87 7.47
N GLY A 84 12.19 3.27 8.63
CA GLY A 84 13.54 2.83 8.99
C GLY A 84 14.04 1.69 8.12
N HIS A 85 13.19 0.68 7.90
CA HIS A 85 13.58 -0.47 7.08
C HIS A 85 13.89 -0.05 5.63
N CYS A 86 13.05 0.81 5.06
CA CYS A 86 13.25 1.23 3.68
C CYS A 86 14.43 2.18 3.51
N ASP A 87 14.75 2.98 4.53
CA ASP A 87 16.00 3.76 4.51
C ASP A 87 17.21 2.83 4.46
N LEU A 88 17.19 1.76 5.26
CA LEU A 88 18.26 0.78 5.24
C LEU A 88 18.34 0.06 3.89
N ALA A 89 17.20 -0.29 3.32
CA ALA A 89 17.17 -0.94 2.01
C ALA A 89 17.76 -0.04 0.92
N GLY A 90 17.40 1.24 0.94
CA GLY A 90 17.94 2.19 -0.03
C GLY A 90 19.45 2.36 0.11
N ALA A 91 19.94 2.41 1.36
CA ALA A 91 21.36 2.62 1.63
C ALA A 91 22.21 1.37 1.40
N HIS A 92 21.67 0.18 1.64
CA HIS A 92 22.46 -1.06 1.68
C HIS A 92 22.11 -2.09 0.62
N VAL A 93 20.95 -1.98 -0.01
CA VAL A 93 20.57 -2.88 -1.12
C VAL A 93 20.73 -2.16 -2.45
N GLY A 94 20.20 -0.95 -2.55
CA GLY A 94 20.33 -0.15 -3.76
C GLY A 94 19.36 1.01 -3.77
N SER A 95 19.74 2.10 -4.44
CA SER A 95 18.96 3.34 -4.43
C SER A 95 17.53 3.20 -4.96
N PRO A 96 17.21 2.28 -5.90
CA PRO A 96 15.80 2.09 -6.29
C PRO A 96 14.90 1.69 -5.13
N MET A 97 15.48 1.11 -4.08
CA MET A 97 14.70 0.67 -2.92
C MET A 97 14.13 1.84 -2.10
N TYR A 98 14.65 3.06 -2.25
CA TYR A 98 14.05 4.21 -1.58
C TYR A 98 12.59 4.42 -2.01
N GLY A 99 12.23 4.03 -3.23
CA GLY A 99 10.85 4.08 -3.70
C GLY A 99 10.17 2.73 -3.69
N TYR A 100 10.86 1.69 -4.15
CA TYR A 100 10.27 0.37 -4.30
C TYR A 100 9.93 -0.28 -2.97
N CYS A 101 10.77 -0.11 -1.95
CA CYS A 101 10.55 -0.70 -0.62
C CYS A 101 9.29 -0.13 0.05
N PRO A 102 9.10 1.20 0.13
CA PRO A 102 7.86 1.72 0.72
C PRO A 102 6.62 1.28 -0.04
N MET A 103 6.71 1.19 -1.38
CA MET A 103 5.59 0.69 -2.18
C MET A 103 5.19 -0.71 -1.75
N LEU A 104 6.13 -1.64 -1.64
CA LEU A 104 5.84 -3.00 -1.24
C LEU A 104 5.23 -3.07 0.15
N LEU A 105 5.78 -2.32 1.11
CA LEU A 105 5.26 -2.33 2.47
C LEU A 105 3.87 -1.69 2.55
N ASN A 106 3.62 -0.63 1.78
CA ASN A 106 2.29 -0.02 1.73
C ASN A 106 1.27 -0.98 1.12
N ILE A 107 1.63 -1.70 0.07
CA ILE A 107 0.75 -2.70 -0.55
C ILE A 107 0.40 -3.79 0.47
N ASN A 108 1.40 -4.30 1.18
CA ASN A 108 1.19 -5.34 2.18
C ASN A 108 0.32 -4.84 3.33
N ARG A 109 0.54 -3.60 3.77
CA ARG A 109 -0.27 -3.03 4.86
C ARG A 109 -1.72 -2.83 4.44
N ALA A 110 -1.96 -2.39 3.22
CA ALA A 110 -3.31 -2.25 2.70
C ALA A 110 -4.05 -3.59 2.76
N ASP A 111 -3.36 -4.68 2.39
CA ASP A 111 -3.94 -6.01 2.45
C ASP A 111 -4.27 -6.42 3.88
N GLU A 112 -3.36 -6.18 4.82
CA GLU A 112 -3.60 -6.46 6.24
C GLU A 112 -4.83 -5.71 6.76
N LEU A 113 -4.93 -4.44 6.41
CA LEU A 113 -6.05 -3.62 6.87
C LEU A 113 -7.37 -4.02 6.21
N ARG A 114 -7.35 -4.48 4.95
CA ARG A 114 -8.56 -5.03 4.32
C ARG A 114 -9.07 -6.23 5.11
N GLN A 115 -8.17 -7.10 5.55
CA GLN A 115 -8.56 -8.25 6.35
C GLN A 115 -9.23 -7.82 7.66
N LEU A 116 -8.66 -6.83 8.34
CA LEU A 116 -9.25 -6.31 9.58
C LEU A 116 -10.59 -5.61 9.32
N ALA A 117 -10.75 -4.99 8.18
CA ALA A 117 -12.00 -4.32 7.82
C ALA A 117 -13.10 -5.30 7.40
N GLY A 118 -12.73 -6.52 7.08
CA GLY A 118 -13.67 -7.52 6.56
C GLY A 118 -13.95 -7.35 5.08
N ASP A 119 -13.03 -6.69 4.37
CA ASP A 119 -13.20 -6.45 2.92
C ASP A 119 -12.59 -7.59 2.08
#